data_04cbe6105a77dc17f2c32880785f9343
#
_entry.id   04cbe6105a77dc17f2c32880785f9343
#
_cell.length_a   1.000
_cell.length_b   1.000
_cell.length_c   1.000
_cell.angle_alpha   90.00
_cell.angle_beta   90.00
_cell.angle_gamma   90.00
#
_symmetry.space_group_name_H-M   'P 1'
#
loop_
_entity.id
_entity.type
_entity.pdbx_description
1 polymer ?
#
loop_
_entity_poly.entity_id
_entity_poly.type
_entity_poly.pdbx_seq_one_letter_code
_entity_poly.pdbx_strand_id
1 'polypeptide(L)'
;IPLSDEDRDLVPNRGGISFQEFEQGSYVIGGLENWGASGLAGAWAEENTRESIFNAFRRKETFATSGPRISVRFFGGYDIDQLSFSDENVIKSAYEVGVPMGGDLLEEATDKAPSFLIWAQRDVNGAPLQRVQIIKGSISRADSTPTEEVYDVACSNGLQVDPTTNPVSYTHLTLPT
;
A
#
# COMPACT_ATOMS: atom_id res chain seq x y z
N ILE A 1 -4.66 6.29 -29.43
CA ILE A 1 -4.11 5.19 -30.26
C ILE A 1 -5.31 4.54 -30.92
N PRO A 2 -5.35 4.46 -32.25
CA PRO A 2 -6.43 3.77 -32.95
C PRO A 2 -6.38 2.27 -32.63
N LEU A 3 -7.54 1.68 -32.36
CA LEU A 3 -7.67 0.24 -32.14
C LEU A 3 -7.73 -0.48 -33.48
N SER A 4 -7.08 -1.64 -33.61
CA SER A 4 -7.23 -2.50 -34.78
C SER A 4 -8.63 -3.12 -34.82
N ASP A 5 -9.08 -3.60 -35.98
CA ASP A 5 -10.38 -4.26 -36.09
C ASP A 5 -10.45 -5.52 -35.23
N GLU A 6 -9.32 -6.19 -35.00
CA GLU A 6 -9.21 -7.36 -34.11
C GLU A 6 -9.35 -6.97 -32.65
N ASP A 7 -8.88 -5.77 -32.27
CA ASP A 7 -8.97 -5.28 -30.88
C ASP A 7 -10.41 -4.87 -30.51
N ARG A 8 -11.24 -4.53 -31.49
CA ARG A 8 -12.65 -4.16 -31.26
C ARG A 8 -13.49 -5.32 -30.73
N ASP A 9 -13.25 -6.53 -31.23
CA ASP A 9 -13.97 -7.73 -30.82
C ASP A 9 -13.54 -8.21 -29.42
N LEU A 10 -12.35 -7.80 -28.98
CA LEU A 10 -11.81 -8.14 -27.66
C LEU A 10 -12.26 -7.20 -26.54
N VAL A 11 -12.80 -6.02 -26.89
CA VAL A 11 -13.34 -5.10 -25.88
C VAL A 11 -14.76 -5.55 -25.52
N PRO A 12 -14.96 -6.14 -24.33
CA PRO A 12 -16.31 -6.55 -23.93
C PRO A 12 -17.20 -5.32 -23.88
N ASN A 13 -18.37 -5.43 -24.49
CA ASN A 13 -19.41 -4.40 -24.50
C ASN A 13 -19.94 -4.18 -23.08
N ARG A 14 -19.10 -3.58 -22.24
CA ARG A 14 -19.45 -3.17 -20.88
C ARG A 14 -20.09 -1.79 -20.97
N GLY A 15 -21.39 -1.80 -21.11
CA GLY A 15 -22.35 -0.71 -21.03
C GLY A 15 -21.76 0.70 -21.11
N GLY A 16 -21.91 1.34 -22.26
CA GLY A 16 -21.65 2.76 -22.40
C GLY A 16 -20.34 3.16 -23.10
N ILE A 17 -19.55 2.24 -23.59
CA ILE A 17 -18.41 2.57 -24.45
C ILE A 17 -18.93 2.78 -25.88
N SER A 18 -18.91 3.99 -26.39
CA SER A 18 -19.18 4.29 -27.80
C SER A 18 -17.88 4.47 -28.55
N PHE A 19 -17.86 3.96 -29.78
CA PHE A 19 -16.76 4.17 -30.70
C PHE A 19 -17.20 5.17 -31.76
N GLN A 20 -16.34 6.11 -32.14
CA GLN A 20 -16.54 6.99 -33.26
C GLN A 20 -15.48 6.72 -34.31
N GLU A 21 -15.93 6.51 -35.52
CA GLU A 21 -15.05 6.33 -36.69
C GLU A 21 -14.63 7.69 -37.25
N PHE A 22 -13.35 7.84 -37.49
CA PHE A 22 -12.75 8.97 -38.18
C PHE A 22 -11.93 8.45 -39.36
N GLU A 23 -11.61 9.32 -40.32
CA GLU A 23 -10.76 8.95 -41.47
C GLU A 23 -9.39 8.37 -41.07
N GLN A 24 -8.94 8.60 -39.84
CA GLN A 24 -7.64 8.18 -39.31
C GLN A 24 -7.75 6.94 -38.37
N GLY A 25 -8.92 6.33 -38.26
CA GLY A 25 -9.16 5.19 -37.40
C GLY A 25 -10.32 5.38 -36.41
N SER A 26 -10.63 4.34 -35.68
CA SER A 26 -11.68 4.38 -34.66
C SER A 26 -11.13 4.71 -33.30
N TYR A 27 -11.80 5.61 -32.60
CA TYR A 27 -11.45 6.02 -31.26
C TYR A 27 -12.61 5.75 -30.31
N VAL A 28 -12.30 5.39 -29.11
CA VAL A 28 -13.30 5.27 -28.04
C VAL A 28 -13.73 6.66 -27.62
N ILE A 29 -15.02 6.96 -27.74
CA ILE A 29 -15.60 8.23 -27.31
C ILE A 29 -16.64 7.98 -26.23
N GLY A 30 -16.58 8.81 -25.21
CA GLY A 30 -17.55 8.83 -24.11
C GLY A 30 -17.31 7.78 -23.04
N GLY A 31 -17.43 8.17 -21.81
CA GLY A 31 -17.26 7.32 -20.63
C GLY A 31 -15.82 7.17 -20.16
N LEU A 32 -14.84 7.00 -21.04
CA LEU A 32 -13.44 6.84 -20.62
C LEU A 32 -12.78 8.13 -20.13
N GLU A 33 -13.22 9.29 -20.62
CA GLU A 33 -12.74 10.59 -20.14
C GLU A 33 -13.10 10.81 -18.66
N ASN A 34 -14.22 10.23 -18.22
CA ASN A 34 -14.69 10.27 -16.83
C ASN A 34 -14.30 9.01 -16.04
N TRP A 35 -13.74 8.01 -16.70
CA TRP A 35 -13.25 6.79 -16.08
C TRP A 35 -11.75 6.91 -15.83
N GLY A 36 -11.36 7.91 -15.05
CA GLY A 36 -10.01 7.96 -14.53
C GLY A 36 -9.71 6.71 -13.71
N ALA A 37 -8.51 6.17 -13.85
CA ALA A 37 -8.03 5.16 -12.92
C ALA A 37 -8.08 5.78 -11.51
N SER A 38 -8.94 5.27 -10.64
CA SER A 38 -9.02 5.73 -9.25
C SER A 38 -7.79 5.32 -8.44
N GLY A 39 -7.05 4.31 -8.91
CA GLY A 39 -5.88 3.77 -8.25
C GLY A 39 -4.57 4.24 -8.85
N LEU A 40 -3.57 4.43 -7.99
CA LEU A 40 -2.19 4.71 -8.36
C LEU A 40 -1.27 3.66 -7.73
N ALA A 41 -0.23 3.28 -8.47
CA ALA A 41 0.92 2.58 -7.90
C ALA A 41 1.96 3.64 -7.51
N GLY A 42 2.40 3.61 -6.25
CA GLY A 42 3.48 4.44 -5.74
C GLY A 42 4.74 3.61 -5.51
N ALA A 43 5.89 4.22 -5.65
CA ALA A 43 7.18 3.59 -5.34
C ALA A 43 8.05 4.55 -4.53
N TRP A 44 8.76 4.01 -3.53
CA TRP A 44 9.72 4.77 -2.75
C TRP A 44 11.09 4.68 -3.44
N ALA A 45 11.38 5.68 -4.27
CA ALA A 45 12.62 5.82 -5.02
C ALA A 45 13.46 6.96 -4.44
N GLU A 46 14.77 6.84 -4.49
CA GLU A 46 15.70 7.86 -4.00
C GLU A 46 15.68 9.11 -4.89
N GLU A 47 15.44 8.91 -6.20
CA GLU A 47 15.39 9.97 -7.19
C GLU A 47 14.26 9.72 -8.21
N ASN A 48 13.77 10.78 -8.82
CA ASN A 48 12.81 10.67 -9.93
C ASN A 48 13.55 10.37 -11.26
N THR A 49 14.25 9.25 -11.29
CA THR A 49 14.93 8.72 -12.48
C THR A 49 14.39 7.35 -12.81
N ARG A 50 14.47 6.96 -14.09
CA ARG A 50 14.04 5.64 -14.54
C ARG A 50 14.73 4.52 -13.76
N GLU A 51 16.01 4.65 -13.53
CA GLU A 51 16.82 3.65 -12.83
C GLU A 51 16.40 3.51 -11.37
N SER A 52 16.25 4.62 -10.66
CA SER A 52 15.87 4.63 -9.24
C SER A 52 14.45 4.08 -9.05
N ILE A 53 13.50 4.45 -9.92
CA ILE A 53 12.13 3.90 -9.90
C ILE A 53 12.15 2.41 -10.20
N PHE A 54 12.90 1.96 -11.20
CA PHE A 54 13.03 0.54 -11.52
C PHE A 54 13.61 -0.26 -10.35
N ASN A 55 14.62 0.28 -9.67
CA ASN A 55 15.22 -0.35 -8.50
C ASN A 55 14.23 -0.42 -7.32
N ALA A 56 13.42 0.61 -7.09
CA ALA A 56 12.35 0.60 -6.08
C ALA A 56 11.33 -0.50 -6.37
N PHE A 57 10.91 -0.67 -7.62
CA PHE A 57 10.05 -1.80 -8.03
C PHE A 57 10.73 -3.15 -7.81
N ARG A 58 12.03 -3.26 -8.10
CA ARG A 58 12.79 -4.49 -7.87
C ARG A 58 12.87 -4.85 -6.38
N ARG A 59 13.03 -3.85 -5.51
CA ARG A 59 13.01 -4.02 -4.05
C ARG A 59 11.59 -4.20 -3.50
N LYS A 60 10.56 -4.02 -4.35
CA LYS A 60 9.14 -4.07 -3.97
C LYS A 60 8.75 -3.00 -2.92
N GLU A 61 9.51 -1.93 -2.81
CA GLU A 61 9.15 -0.77 -1.98
C GLU A 61 8.03 0.04 -2.65
N THR A 62 6.87 -0.59 -2.77
CA THR A 62 5.74 -0.09 -3.54
C THR A 62 4.46 -0.18 -2.75
N PHE A 63 3.54 0.74 -3.02
CA PHE A 63 2.20 0.74 -2.46
C PHE A 63 1.19 1.08 -3.54
N ALA A 64 -0.09 0.89 -3.26
CA ALA A 64 -1.16 1.23 -4.17
C ALA A 64 -2.25 2.01 -3.47
N THR A 65 -2.97 2.83 -4.23
CA THR A 65 -4.17 3.53 -3.77
C THR A 65 -5.37 3.12 -4.62
N SER A 66 -6.56 3.15 -4.05
CA SER A 66 -7.81 2.86 -4.76
C SER A 66 -8.72 4.09 -4.90
N GLY A 67 -8.24 5.27 -4.52
CA GLY A 67 -8.97 6.52 -4.54
C GLY A 67 -8.06 7.66 -4.07
N PRO A 68 -8.20 8.16 -2.84
CA PRO A 68 -7.32 9.19 -2.29
C PRO A 68 -5.85 8.78 -2.37
N ARG A 69 -4.97 9.77 -2.57
CA ARG A 69 -3.52 9.56 -2.70
C ARG A 69 -2.84 9.39 -1.35
N ILE A 70 -3.23 8.34 -0.64
CA ILE A 70 -2.63 7.96 0.64
C ILE A 70 -1.27 7.34 0.34
N SER A 71 -0.24 7.76 1.06
CA SER A 71 1.08 7.13 1.01
C SER A 71 1.35 6.36 2.29
N VAL A 72 2.05 5.23 2.15
CA VAL A 72 2.36 4.35 3.28
C VAL A 72 3.80 3.85 3.19
N ARG A 73 4.46 3.77 4.35
CA ARG A 73 5.70 3.02 4.55
C ARG A 73 5.48 1.99 5.64
N PHE A 74 6.12 0.85 5.49
CA PHE A 74 6.04 -0.26 6.42
C PHE A 74 7.42 -0.87 6.62
N PHE A 75 7.81 -1.04 7.88
CA PHE A 75 9.07 -1.66 8.25
C PHE A 75 8.81 -2.75 9.28
N GLY A 76 9.62 -3.79 9.25
CA GLY A 76 9.63 -4.85 10.26
C GLY A 76 11.04 -5.07 10.79
N GLY A 77 11.18 -5.38 12.06
CA GLY A 77 12.48 -5.67 12.67
C GLY A 77 12.36 -5.99 14.15
N TYR A 78 13.44 -6.49 14.72
CA TYR A 78 13.47 -6.88 16.13
C TYR A 78 13.78 -5.71 17.07
N ASP A 79 14.31 -4.60 16.52
CA ASP A 79 14.67 -3.39 17.27
C ASP A 79 13.86 -2.14 16.87
N ILE A 80 12.83 -2.33 16.07
CA ILE A 80 11.91 -1.26 15.63
C ILE A 80 11.21 -0.59 16.83
N ASP A 81 10.91 -1.33 17.86
CA ASP A 81 10.26 -0.85 19.08
C ASP A 81 11.13 0.14 19.91
N GLN A 82 12.43 0.21 19.62
CA GLN A 82 13.35 1.17 20.24
C GLN A 82 13.36 2.54 19.57
N LEU A 83 12.75 2.66 18.38
CA LEU A 83 12.71 3.92 17.64
C LEU A 83 11.76 4.93 18.30
N SER A 84 12.19 6.18 18.36
CA SER A 84 11.34 7.28 18.80
C SER A 84 10.56 7.85 17.62
N PHE A 85 9.24 7.79 17.68
CA PHE A 85 8.36 8.36 16.65
C PHE A 85 8.39 9.89 16.58
N SER A 86 8.95 10.54 17.62
CA SER A 86 9.15 12.01 17.66
C SER A 86 10.42 12.44 16.93
N ASP A 87 11.26 11.50 16.50
CA ASP A 87 12.50 11.82 15.80
C ASP A 87 12.16 12.11 14.32
N GLU A 88 12.62 13.26 13.82
CA GLU A 88 12.50 13.63 12.41
C GLU A 88 13.21 12.62 11.48
N ASN A 89 14.19 11.89 11.99
CA ASN A 89 14.95 10.88 11.26
C ASN A 89 14.40 9.45 11.43
N VAL A 90 13.25 9.27 12.06
CA VAL A 90 12.70 7.93 12.35
C VAL A 90 12.68 6.99 11.13
N ILE A 91 12.37 7.51 9.95
CA ILE A 91 12.37 6.70 8.71
C ILE A 91 13.78 6.25 8.34
N LYS A 92 14.78 7.13 8.49
CA LYS A 92 16.18 6.77 8.24
C LYS A 92 16.64 5.68 9.21
N SER A 93 16.36 5.89 10.49
CA SER A 93 16.67 4.90 11.53
C SER A 93 15.95 3.56 11.30
N ALA A 94 14.72 3.59 10.79
CA ALA A 94 13.99 2.36 10.44
C ALA A 94 14.66 1.56 9.31
N TYR A 95 15.31 2.22 8.35
CA TYR A 95 16.13 1.54 7.33
C TYR A 95 17.42 0.93 7.90
N GLU A 96 17.94 1.49 9.01
CA GLU A 96 19.17 1.01 9.63
C GLU A 96 18.95 -0.23 10.52
N VAL A 97 17.79 -0.31 11.19
CA VAL A 97 17.49 -1.38 12.17
C VAL A 97 16.41 -2.36 11.72
N GLY A 98 15.80 -2.14 10.57
CA GLY A 98 14.68 -2.96 10.09
C GLY A 98 14.73 -3.22 8.59
N VAL A 99 13.77 -4.00 8.15
CA VAL A 99 13.56 -4.37 6.74
C VAL A 99 12.37 -3.56 6.22
N PRO A 100 12.52 -2.81 5.09
CA PRO A 100 11.43 -2.07 4.49
C PRO A 100 10.40 -3.01 3.84
N MET A 101 9.24 -2.43 3.53
CA MET A 101 8.19 -3.11 2.78
C MET A 101 8.74 -3.77 1.50
N GLY A 102 8.26 -4.97 1.20
CA GLY A 102 8.74 -5.78 0.08
C GLY A 102 9.94 -6.66 0.38
N GLY A 103 10.65 -6.42 1.48
CA GLY A 103 11.77 -7.25 1.94
C GLY A 103 11.31 -8.46 2.76
N ASP A 104 12.26 -9.34 3.04
CA ASP A 104 12.06 -10.54 3.84
C ASP A 104 12.73 -10.34 5.21
N LEU A 105 11.95 -10.39 6.29
CA LEU A 105 12.49 -10.39 7.65
C LEU A 105 12.89 -11.83 8.00
N LEU A 106 14.19 -12.03 8.16
CA LEU A 106 14.72 -13.34 8.53
C LEU A 106 14.47 -13.60 10.02
N GLU A 107 14.23 -14.87 10.34
CA GLU A 107 14.12 -15.31 11.73
C GLU A 107 15.47 -15.16 12.44
N GLU A 108 15.50 -14.43 13.53
CA GLU A 108 16.68 -14.30 14.38
C GLU A 108 16.63 -15.31 15.52
N ALA A 109 17.81 -15.73 15.97
CA ALA A 109 17.95 -16.61 17.14
C ALA A 109 17.73 -15.81 18.44
N THR A 110 16.55 -15.22 18.59
CA THR A 110 16.13 -14.41 19.74
C THR A 110 14.75 -14.85 20.18
N ASP A 111 14.45 -14.71 21.45
CA ASP A 111 13.10 -14.92 22.00
C ASP A 111 12.18 -13.71 21.77
N LYS A 112 12.69 -12.64 21.13
CA LYS A 112 11.96 -11.41 20.88
C LYS A 112 11.09 -11.54 19.63
N ALA A 113 9.81 -11.19 19.72
CA ALA A 113 8.94 -11.09 18.57
C ALA A 113 9.30 -9.85 17.74
N PRO A 114 9.18 -9.91 16.40
CA PRO A 114 9.40 -8.75 15.57
C PRO A 114 8.35 -7.67 15.80
N SER A 115 8.78 -6.43 15.74
CA SER A 115 7.94 -5.23 15.80
C SER A 115 7.81 -4.58 14.44
N PHE A 116 6.73 -3.84 14.23
CA PHE A 116 6.45 -3.20 12.95
C PHE A 116 6.24 -1.70 13.13
N LEU A 117 6.81 -0.93 12.19
CA LEU A 117 6.58 0.50 12.07
C LEU A 117 5.73 0.76 10.83
N ILE A 118 4.60 1.45 11.01
CA ILE A 118 3.75 1.93 9.93
C ILE A 118 3.78 3.46 9.95
N TRP A 119 4.13 4.04 8.82
CA TRP A 119 4.01 5.46 8.57
C TRP A 119 3.02 5.67 7.43
N ALA A 120 1.91 6.35 7.73
CA ALA A 120 0.85 6.61 6.77
C ALA A 120 0.54 8.11 6.70
N GLN A 121 0.43 8.63 5.48
CA GLN A 121 0.09 10.02 5.23
C GLN A 121 -1.22 10.08 4.42
N ARG A 122 -2.16 10.89 4.90
CA ARG A 122 -3.41 11.12 4.18
C ARG A 122 -3.20 11.92 2.90
N ASP A 123 -4.12 11.79 1.96
CA ASP A 123 -4.25 12.73 0.85
C ASP A 123 -4.64 14.10 1.40
N VAL A 124 -3.91 15.15 1.00
CA VAL A 124 -4.16 16.55 1.44
C VAL A 124 -5.58 17.00 1.11
N ASN A 125 -6.10 16.55 -0.05
CA ASN A 125 -7.44 16.89 -0.53
C ASN A 125 -8.50 15.86 -0.13
N GLY A 126 -8.08 14.79 0.57
CA GLY A 126 -8.97 13.71 0.98
C GLY A 126 -9.48 13.84 2.41
N ALA A 127 -10.41 12.98 2.78
CA ALA A 127 -10.87 12.83 4.15
C ALA A 127 -9.73 12.39 5.08
N PRO A 128 -9.82 12.67 6.40
CA PRO A 128 -8.90 12.09 7.37
C PRO A 128 -8.85 10.57 7.30
N LEU A 129 -7.70 9.99 7.64
CA LEU A 129 -7.58 8.53 7.77
C LEU A 129 -8.52 8.04 8.89
N GLN A 130 -9.30 7.03 8.60
CA GLN A 130 -10.21 6.45 9.59
C GLN A 130 -9.46 5.48 10.51
N ARG A 131 -8.66 4.60 9.92
CA ARG A 131 -7.92 3.56 10.63
C ARG A 131 -6.72 3.06 9.83
N VAL A 132 -5.81 2.39 10.51
CA VAL A 132 -4.71 1.62 9.93
C VAL A 132 -4.88 0.18 10.36
N GLN A 133 -4.80 -0.74 9.41
CA GLN A 133 -4.93 -2.18 9.63
C GLN A 133 -3.71 -2.91 9.10
N ILE A 134 -3.32 -3.98 9.81
CA ILE A 134 -2.38 -5.00 9.33
C ILE A 134 -3.18 -6.26 9.03
N ILE A 135 -3.02 -6.79 7.83
CA ILE A 135 -3.55 -8.09 7.45
C ILE A 135 -2.37 -9.07 7.48
N LYS A 136 -2.45 -10.06 8.38
CA LYS A 136 -1.44 -11.09 8.53
C LYS A 136 -1.93 -12.39 7.91
N GLY A 137 -1.26 -12.81 6.83
CA GLY A 137 -1.42 -14.14 6.27
C GLY A 137 -0.35 -15.09 6.82
N SER A 138 -0.72 -16.30 7.19
CA SER A 138 0.23 -17.34 7.59
C SER A 138 -0.19 -18.70 7.04
N ILE A 139 0.79 -19.59 6.90
CA ILE A 139 0.58 -20.97 6.48
C ILE A 139 1.15 -21.88 7.57
N SER A 140 0.30 -22.76 8.08
CA SER A 140 0.73 -23.78 9.04
C SER A 140 1.74 -24.74 8.41
N ARG A 141 2.87 -24.92 9.06
CA ARG A 141 3.91 -25.88 8.61
C ARG A 141 3.47 -27.33 8.75
N ALA A 142 2.48 -27.62 9.59
CA ALA A 142 2.04 -28.98 9.89
C ALA A 142 1.08 -29.54 8.82
N ASP A 143 0.15 -28.73 8.33
CA ASP A 143 -0.95 -29.16 7.46
C ASP A 143 -1.15 -28.28 6.24
N SER A 144 -0.28 -27.27 6.05
CA SER A 144 -0.38 -26.28 4.97
C SER A 144 -1.68 -25.48 4.95
N THR A 145 -2.36 -25.38 6.08
CA THR A 145 -3.59 -24.61 6.20
C THR A 145 -3.28 -23.12 6.21
N PRO A 146 -3.86 -22.31 5.30
CA PRO A 146 -3.71 -20.87 5.31
C PRO A 146 -4.62 -20.25 6.39
N THR A 147 -4.12 -19.25 7.07
CA THR A 147 -4.89 -18.41 8.01
C THR A 147 -4.68 -16.94 7.67
N GLU A 148 -5.73 -16.15 7.86
CA GLU A 148 -5.68 -14.70 7.70
C GLU A 148 -6.27 -14.05 8.96
N GLU A 149 -5.55 -13.06 9.47
CA GLU A 149 -5.94 -12.29 10.64
C GLU A 149 -5.84 -10.81 10.33
N VAL A 150 -6.84 -10.03 10.72
CA VAL A 150 -6.88 -8.58 10.53
C VAL A 150 -6.71 -7.89 11.88
N TYR A 151 -5.73 -7.00 11.98
CA TYR A 151 -5.42 -6.24 13.18
C TYR A 151 -5.67 -4.76 12.93
N ASP A 152 -6.55 -4.12 13.71
CA ASP A 152 -6.66 -2.68 13.77
C ASP A 152 -5.51 -2.12 14.62
N VAL A 153 -4.59 -1.38 14.00
CA VAL A 153 -3.39 -0.87 14.67
C VAL A 153 -3.61 0.52 15.24
N ALA A 154 -4.38 1.35 14.53
CA ALA A 154 -4.73 2.69 14.96
C ALA A 154 -6.06 3.12 14.36
N CYS A 155 -6.82 3.91 15.13
CA CYS A 155 -8.07 4.52 14.71
C CYS A 155 -8.05 6.02 15.00
N SER A 156 -8.72 6.81 14.17
CA SER A 156 -8.89 8.25 14.36
C SER A 156 -10.13 8.58 15.18
N ASN A 157 -10.27 9.86 15.57
CA ASN A 157 -11.47 10.41 16.22
C ASN A 157 -11.88 9.73 17.54
N GLY A 158 -10.92 9.20 18.30
CA GLY A 158 -11.20 8.54 19.58
C GLY A 158 -11.94 7.21 19.45
N LEU A 159 -12.06 6.67 18.24
CA LEU A 159 -12.52 5.31 18.02
C LEU A 159 -11.53 4.36 18.69
N GLN A 160 -12.04 3.52 19.57
CA GLN A 160 -11.24 2.46 20.19
C GLN A 160 -11.34 1.20 19.35
N VAL A 161 -10.22 0.51 19.22
CA VAL A 161 -10.21 -0.82 18.62
C VAL A 161 -10.92 -1.76 19.60
N ASP A 162 -11.80 -2.59 19.08
CA ASP A 162 -12.52 -3.57 19.88
C ASP A 162 -11.52 -4.65 20.37
N PRO A 163 -11.28 -4.74 21.70
CA PRO A 163 -10.32 -5.68 22.25
C PRO A 163 -10.76 -7.15 22.09
N THR A 164 -12.02 -7.41 21.74
CA THR A 164 -12.54 -8.75 21.57
C THR A 164 -12.31 -9.31 20.17
N THR A 165 -12.15 -8.43 19.19
CA THR A 165 -11.92 -8.80 17.79
C THR A 165 -10.47 -8.67 17.37
N ASN A 166 -9.66 -7.89 18.11
CA ASN A 166 -8.26 -7.64 17.80
C ASN A 166 -7.40 -7.44 19.06
N PRO A 167 -6.78 -8.48 19.58
CA PRO A 167 -5.87 -8.36 20.72
C PRO A 167 -4.50 -7.83 20.28
N VAL A 168 -4.38 -6.56 19.91
CA VAL A 168 -3.07 -5.95 19.62
C VAL A 168 -2.77 -4.87 20.64
N SER A 169 -1.59 -4.99 21.23
CA SER A 169 -0.97 -3.95 22.04
C SER A 169 -0.68 -2.73 21.18
N TYR A 170 -1.23 -1.59 21.55
CA TYR A 170 -1.15 -0.33 20.79
C TYR A 170 0.26 0.24 20.76
N THR A 171 0.77 0.47 19.57
CA THR A 171 1.84 1.43 19.33
C THR A 171 1.22 2.75 18.90
N HIS A 172 1.57 3.84 19.55
CA HIS A 172 1.04 5.16 19.26
C HIS A 172 1.36 5.59 17.82
N LEU A 173 0.32 5.80 17.01
CA LEU A 173 0.44 6.42 15.70
C LEU A 173 0.24 7.92 15.87
N THR A 174 1.29 8.72 15.82
CA THR A 174 1.18 10.17 15.65
C THR A 174 1.05 10.45 14.16
N LEU A 175 -0.16 10.76 13.72
CA LEU A 175 -0.39 11.27 12.37
C LEU A 175 0.04 12.74 12.35
N PRO A 176 0.97 13.15 11.47
CA PRO A 176 1.24 14.57 11.29
C PRO A 176 -0.03 15.25 10.77
N THR A 177 -0.40 16.34 11.42
CA THR A 177 -1.52 17.22 11.06
C THR A 177 -1.18 18.06 9.83
#